data_1d7f9ef68698e406f36484c7d400da59
#
_entry.id   1d7f9ef68698e406f36484c7d400da59
#
_cell.length_a   1.000
_cell.length_b   1.000
_cell.length_c   1.000
_cell.angle_alpha   90.00
_cell.angle_beta   90.00
_cell.angle_gamma   90.00
#
_symmetry.space_group_name_H-M   'P 1'
#
loop_
_entity.id
_entity.type
_entity.pdbx_description
1 polymer ?
#
loop_
_entity_poly.entity_id
_entity_poly.type
_entity_poly.pdbx_seq_one_letter_code
_entity_poly.pdbx_strand_id
1 'polypeptide(L)'
;MNISIVLLHENCIVEVRKLIEGKTNMCVTTNLKSLSGSFLLASLLCFGLSAQEVELRNRMDPSDGLTTSGQPDAVEFKALADSGYKTVIDLRLATEDHGLDEQKTVESLGMSYISIPVAGANGVTYENASVLDRFLDGVAGPVLVHCGSGNRAGALLALREKLNGAKNEAALEFGRDAGLTGLESVVITRLRER
;
A
#
# COMPACT_ATOMS: atom_id res chain seq x y z
N MET A 1 -25.75 11.14 -0.05
CA MET A 1 -26.58 10.55 1.02
C MET A 1 -25.76 10.65 2.30
N ASN A 2 -26.14 11.56 3.21
CA ASN A 2 -25.40 11.76 4.47
C ASN A 2 -25.84 10.70 5.47
N ILE A 3 -24.92 9.88 5.94
CA ILE A 3 -25.18 8.89 6.99
C ILE A 3 -24.64 9.50 8.29
N SER A 4 -25.53 9.84 9.24
CA SER A 4 -25.17 10.23 10.58
C SER A 4 -25.40 9.06 11.51
N ILE A 5 -24.36 8.65 12.24
CA ILE A 5 -24.45 7.64 13.29
C ILE A 5 -24.35 8.39 14.63
N VAL A 6 -25.37 8.29 15.45
CA VAL A 6 -25.40 8.85 16.81
C VAL A 6 -25.17 7.69 17.79
N LEU A 7 -24.09 7.72 18.52
CA LEU A 7 -23.81 6.80 19.62
C LEU A 7 -24.09 7.50 20.94
N LEU A 8 -25.04 6.98 21.70
CA LEU A 8 -25.39 7.45 23.05
C LEU A 8 -24.67 6.56 24.08
N HIS A 9 -23.72 7.12 24.77
CA HIS A 9 -23.16 6.48 25.95
C HIS A 9 -23.23 7.52 27.11
N GLU A 10 -23.87 7.17 28.19
CA GLU A 10 -24.14 7.93 29.42
C GLU A 10 -23.51 9.35 29.50
N ASN A 11 -24.26 10.34 28.99
CA ASN A 11 -23.92 11.78 29.02
C ASN A 11 -22.93 12.33 27.97
N CYS A 12 -22.63 11.61 26.89
CA CYS A 12 -21.84 12.14 25.78
C CYS A 12 -22.53 11.83 24.46
N ILE A 13 -22.85 12.86 23.67
CA ILE A 13 -23.37 12.68 22.28
C ILE A 13 -22.18 12.87 21.35
N VAL A 14 -21.81 11.81 20.64
CA VAL A 14 -20.80 11.86 19.56
C VAL A 14 -21.52 11.78 18.23
N GLU A 15 -21.52 12.85 17.47
CA GLU A 15 -22.06 12.88 16.11
C GLU A 15 -20.91 12.72 15.11
N VAL A 16 -20.91 11.61 14.35
CA VAL A 16 -19.95 11.36 13.29
C VAL A 16 -20.61 11.67 11.93
N ARG A 17 -20.17 12.73 11.28
CA ARG A 17 -20.59 13.07 9.92
C ARG A 17 -19.54 12.61 8.91
N LYS A 18 -19.92 11.73 8.00
CA LYS A 18 -19.10 11.33 6.88
C LYS A 18 -19.37 12.24 5.69
N LEU A 19 -18.42 13.10 5.35
CA LEU A 19 -18.45 13.89 4.12
C LEU A 19 -17.85 13.05 2.97
N ILE A 20 -18.55 12.99 1.86
CA ILE A 20 -18.12 12.33 0.62
C ILE A 20 -17.14 13.29 -0.06
N GLU A 21 -15.90 13.23 0.32
CA GLU A 21 -14.70 13.73 -0.36
C GLU A 21 -13.50 13.43 0.58
N GLY A 22 -12.93 12.26 0.41
CA GLY A 22 -11.54 11.86 0.70
C GLY A 22 -10.83 12.29 1.99
N LYS A 23 -11.48 12.97 2.95
CA LYS A 23 -10.87 13.35 4.23
C LYS A 23 -11.87 13.19 5.38
N THR A 24 -11.58 12.29 6.29
CA THR A 24 -12.32 12.12 7.55
C THR A 24 -11.85 13.16 8.54
N ASN A 25 -12.56 14.27 8.67
CA ASN A 25 -12.40 15.17 9.80
C ASN A 25 -13.41 14.78 10.88
N MET A 26 -12.91 14.26 12.00
CA MET A 26 -13.72 13.96 13.18
C MET A 26 -13.85 15.24 14.01
N CYS A 27 -15.01 15.87 13.97
CA CYS A 27 -15.32 17.00 14.82
C CYS A 27 -16.08 16.49 16.05
N VAL A 28 -15.45 16.54 17.21
CA VAL A 28 -16.10 16.21 18.49
C VAL A 28 -16.58 17.51 19.11
N THR A 29 -17.88 17.76 19.08
CA THR A 29 -18.49 18.88 19.82
C THR A 29 -19.03 18.36 21.17
N THR A 30 -18.38 18.75 22.26
CA THR A 30 -18.88 18.50 23.63
C THR A 30 -19.74 19.68 24.08
N ASN A 31 -21.03 19.44 24.27
CA ASN A 31 -21.90 20.40 24.97
C ASN A 31 -21.81 20.19 26.50
N LEU A 32 -21.06 21.06 27.13
CA LEU A 32 -20.95 21.08 28.60
C LEU A 32 -22.08 21.92 29.16
N LYS A 33 -23.13 21.28 29.69
CA LYS A 33 -24.09 21.98 30.57
C LYS A 33 -23.51 22.07 31.97
N SER A 34 -23.35 23.31 32.44
CA SER A 34 -22.91 23.80 33.71
C SER A 34 -23.20 22.87 34.91
N LEU A 35 -22.15 22.46 35.62
CA LEU A 35 -22.19 22.12 37.03
C LEU A 35 -20.98 22.75 37.71
N SER A 36 -21.27 23.62 38.69
CA SER A 36 -20.30 24.30 39.55
C SER A 36 -19.60 23.29 40.47
N GLY A 37 -18.30 23.29 40.47
CA GLY A 37 -17.50 22.54 41.45
C GLY A 37 -16.15 22.12 40.86
N SER A 38 -15.08 22.61 41.51
CA SER A 38 -13.66 22.30 41.29
C SER A 38 -13.37 21.09 40.41
N PHE A 39 -12.85 21.32 39.20
CA PHE A 39 -12.42 20.23 38.36
C PHE A 39 -11.03 20.44 37.78
N LEU A 40 -10.17 19.51 38.12
CA LEU A 40 -8.93 19.17 37.46
C LEU A 40 -9.12 19.19 35.94
N LEU A 41 -8.27 19.95 35.29
CA LEU A 41 -8.11 20.00 33.84
C LEU A 41 -7.53 18.66 33.36
N ALA A 42 -8.37 17.71 33.00
CA ALA A 42 -7.98 16.55 32.25
C ALA A 42 -7.90 16.98 30.77
N SER A 43 -6.75 17.49 30.35
CA SER A 43 -6.44 17.70 28.94
C SER A 43 -6.38 16.34 28.24
N LEU A 44 -7.47 15.98 27.54
CA LEU A 44 -7.47 14.86 26.60
C LEU A 44 -6.55 15.23 25.43
N LEU A 45 -5.29 14.84 25.56
CA LEU A 45 -4.35 14.81 24.43
C LEU A 45 -4.86 13.74 23.45
N CYS A 46 -5.71 14.15 22.50
CA CYS A 46 -5.90 13.38 21.28
C CYS A 46 -4.57 13.40 20.53
N PHE A 47 -3.71 12.42 20.81
CA PHE A 47 -2.63 12.07 19.89
C PHE A 47 -3.30 11.58 18.61
N GLY A 48 -3.46 12.49 17.65
CA GLY A 48 -3.71 12.09 16.27
C GLY A 48 -2.52 11.25 15.86
N LEU A 49 -2.71 9.94 15.74
CA LEU A 49 -1.78 9.07 15.03
C LEU A 49 -1.82 9.54 13.56
N SER A 50 -0.98 10.50 13.25
CA SER A 50 -0.65 10.80 11.85
C SER A 50 0.14 9.58 11.39
N ALA A 51 -0.46 8.76 10.54
CA ALA A 51 0.30 7.75 9.82
C ALA A 51 1.37 8.51 9.03
N GLN A 52 2.61 8.36 9.43
CA GLN A 52 3.72 8.99 8.76
C GLN A 52 3.87 8.28 7.41
N GLU A 53 3.64 9.01 6.33
CA GLU A 53 3.80 8.47 4.98
C GLU A 53 5.29 8.13 4.77
N VAL A 54 5.55 6.85 4.42
CA VAL A 54 6.92 6.38 4.19
C VAL A 54 7.36 6.91 2.82
N GLU A 55 8.41 7.72 2.78
CA GLU A 55 9.03 8.13 1.53
C GLU A 55 9.81 6.96 0.93
N LEU A 56 9.39 6.52 -0.25
CA LEU A 56 10.07 5.49 -1.04
C LEU A 56 10.36 6.03 -2.43
N ARG A 57 11.47 5.63 -3.01
CA ARG A 57 11.79 5.99 -4.39
C ARG A 57 10.73 5.44 -5.36
N ASN A 58 10.12 6.32 -6.17
CA ASN A 58 9.07 5.98 -7.12
C ASN A 58 7.90 5.24 -6.46
N ARG A 59 7.50 5.65 -5.27
CA ARG A 59 6.34 5.09 -4.58
C ARG A 59 5.07 5.33 -5.38
N MET A 60 4.28 4.28 -5.50
CA MET A 60 2.92 4.31 -6.02
C MET A 60 2.04 3.45 -5.11
N ASP A 61 0.79 3.85 -4.93
CA ASP A 61 -0.22 3.13 -4.15
C ASP A 61 -1.42 2.82 -5.05
N PRO A 62 -1.31 1.83 -5.94
CA PRO A 62 -2.31 1.56 -6.97
C PRO A 62 -3.64 1.06 -6.43
N SER A 63 -3.65 0.50 -5.22
CA SER A 63 -4.88 0.08 -4.53
C SER A 63 -4.65 0.02 -3.02
N ASP A 64 -5.74 -0.05 -2.25
CA ASP A 64 -5.68 -0.16 -0.79
C ASP A 64 -4.84 -1.36 -0.35
N GLY A 65 -3.84 -1.10 0.48
CA GLY A 65 -2.95 -2.13 1.02
C GLY A 65 -1.87 -2.65 0.07
N LEU A 66 -1.78 -2.10 -1.14
CA LEU A 66 -0.73 -2.44 -2.11
C LEU A 66 0.10 -1.20 -2.45
N THR A 67 1.38 -1.26 -2.15
CA THR A 67 2.37 -0.24 -2.53
C THR A 67 3.39 -0.83 -3.49
N THR A 68 3.81 -0.07 -4.47
CA THR A 68 4.97 -0.40 -5.31
C THR A 68 6.05 0.65 -5.19
N SER A 69 7.31 0.27 -5.40
CA SER A 69 8.43 1.22 -5.34
C SER A 69 9.68 0.75 -6.09
N GLY A 70 10.68 1.62 -6.15
CA GLY A 70 12.06 1.23 -6.36
C GLY A 70 12.62 0.50 -5.14
N GLN A 71 13.90 0.13 -5.20
CA GLN A 71 14.58 -0.57 -4.12
C GLN A 71 14.64 0.28 -2.85
N PRO A 72 14.07 -0.22 -1.70
CA PRO A 72 14.19 0.46 -0.42
C PRO A 72 15.56 0.24 0.23
N ASP A 73 15.93 1.15 1.12
CA ASP A 73 17.06 0.98 2.03
C ASP A 73 16.62 0.45 3.43
N ALA A 74 17.57 0.27 4.34
CA ALA A 74 17.30 -0.25 5.67
C ALA A 74 16.44 0.69 6.54
N VAL A 75 16.53 2.01 6.31
CA VAL A 75 15.70 3.00 7.04
C VAL A 75 14.28 2.97 6.52
N GLU A 76 14.12 2.86 5.21
CA GLU A 76 12.81 2.74 4.55
C GLU A 76 12.10 1.43 4.94
N PHE A 77 12.81 0.29 5.02
CA PHE A 77 12.22 -0.96 5.53
C PHE A 77 11.75 -0.83 6.98
N LYS A 78 12.52 -0.14 7.83
CA LYS A 78 12.08 0.11 9.20
C LYS A 78 10.81 0.97 9.23
N ALA A 79 10.75 2.02 8.43
CA ALA A 79 9.58 2.88 8.35
C ALA A 79 8.33 2.13 7.83
N LEU A 80 8.51 1.21 6.88
CA LEU A 80 7.45 0.33 6.40
C LEU A 80 6.91 -0.58 7.52
N ALA A 81 7.81 -1.21 8.29
CA ALA A 81 7.43 -2.06 9.42
C ALA A 81 6.66 -1.25 10.49
N ASP A 82 7.16 -0.06 10.85
CA ASP A 82 6.53 0.85 11.80
C ASP A 82 5.14 1.33 11.30
N SER A 83 4.96 1.43 9.98
CA SER A 83 3.69 1.78 9.32
C SER A 83 2.74 0.59 9.15
N GLY A 84 3.14 -0.60 9.65
CA GLY A 84 2.28 -1.78 9.70
C GLY A 84 2.32 -2.68 8.48
N TYR A 85 3.26 -2.47 7.54
CA TYR A 85 3.47 -3.41 6.44
C TYR A 85 3.80 -4.81 6.98
N LYS A 86 3.31 -5.83 6.27
CA LYS A 86 3.44 -7.24 6.68
C LYS A 86 4.28 -8.06 5.74
N THR A 87 4.35 -7.66 4.49
CA THR A 87 5.02 -8.45 3.44
C THR A 87 5.77 -7.55 2.48
N VAL A 88 6.96 -7.98 2.11
CA VAL A 88 7.78 -7.38 1.05
C VAL A 88 7.98 -8.43 -0.04
N ILE A 89 7.66 -8.09 -1.27
CA ILE A 89 7.86 -8.92 -2.46
C ILE A 89 8.93 -8.25 -3.33
N ASP A 90 10.09 -8.90 -3.45
CA ASP A 90 11.21 -8.45 -4.26
C ASP A 90 11.22 -9.14 -5.63
N LEU A 91 11.18 -8.35 -6.69
CA LEU A 91 11.19 -8.81 -8.09
C LEU A 91 12.59 -8.82 -8.72
N ARG A 92 13.64 -8.50 -7.98
CA ARG A 92 15.00 -8.43 -8.51
C ARG A 92 15.61 -9.82 -8.64
N LEU A 93 16.54 -9.94 -9.56
CA LEU A 93 17.36 -11.14 -9.68
C LEU A 93 18.41 -11.17 -8.55
N ALA A 94 18.81 -12.35 -8.11
CA ALA A 94 19.87 -12.52 -7.14
C ALA A 94 21.23 -11.94 -7.58
N THR A 95 21.39 -11.67 -8.88
CA THR A 95 22.60 -11.07 -9.48
C THR A 95 22.56 -9.53 -9.49
N GLU A 96 21.45 -8.92 -9.15
CA GLU A 96 21.35 -7.46 -9.05
C GLU A 96 21.96 -6.99 -7.72
N ASP A 97 22.42 -5.73 -7.67
CA ASP A 97 22.90 -5.13 -6.43
C ASP A 97 21.70 -4.87 -5.50
N HIS A 98 21.69 -5.52 -4.36
CA HIS A 98 20.66 -5.37 -3.34
C HIS A 98 21.03 -4.31 -2.28
N GLY A 99 22.28 -3.84 -2.25
CA GLY A 99 22.76 -2.85 -1.30
C GLY A 99 22.85 -3.33 0.16
N LEU A 100 22.06 -4.36 0.52
CA LEU A 100 22.00 -4.95 1.86
C LEU A 100 21.48 -6.40 1.77
N ASP A 101 21.61 -7.15 2.86
CA ASP A 101 20.93 -8.44 3.03
C ASP A 101 19.44 -8.18 3.33
N GLU A 102 18.66 -8.05 2.25
CA GLU A 102 17.29 -7.59 2.34
C GLU A 102 16.39 -8.59 3.06
N GLN A 103 16.49 -9.88 2.72
CA GLN A 103 15.71 -10.91 3.38
C GLN A 103 15.91 -10.85 4.91
N LYS A 104 17.14 -10.84 5.34
CA LYS A 104 17.46 -10.78 6.77
C LYS A 104 16.96 -9.48 7.42
N THR A 105 17.06 -8.36 6.71
CA THR A 105 16.59 -7.05 7.19
C THR A 105 15.08 -7.06 7.39
N VAL A 106 14.32 -7.46 6.37
CA VAL A 106 12.85 -7.53 6.37
C VAL A 106 12.35 -8.48 7.46
N GLU A 107 12.92 -9.70 7.55
CA GLU A 107 12.52 -10.70 8.53
C GLU A 107 12.85 -10.25 9.98
N SER A 108 13.97 -9.56 10.19
CA SER A 108 14.34 -9.02 11.50
C SER A 108 13.38 -7.93 12.00
N LEU A 109 12.66 -7.28 11.08
CA LEU A 109 11.63 -6.27 11.36
C LEU A 109 10.24 -6.88 11.53
N GLY A 110 10.12 -8.22 11.49
CA GLY A 110 8.86 -8.92 11.69
C GLY A 110 7.94 -8.94 10.45
N MET A 111 8.46 -8.61 9.29
CA MET A 111 7.76 -8.73 8.01
C MET A 111 8.15 -10.04 7.30
N SER A 112 7.28 -10.52 6.42
CA SER A 112 7.57 -11.64 5.53
C SER A 112 8.32 -11.16 4.29
N TYR A 113 9.32 -11.90 3.86
CA TYR A 113 10.06 -11.65 2.61
C TYR A 113 9.74 -12.72 1.56
N ILE A 114 9.41 -12.29 0.35
CA ILE A 114 9.11 -13.16 -0.79
C ILE A 114 9.95 -12.69 -1.99
N SER A 115 10.70 -13.59 -2.60
CA SER A 115 11.45 -13.31 -3.83
C SER A 115 10.76 -13.94 -5.03
N ILE A 116 10.45 -13.13 -6.04
CA ILE A 116 9.91 -13.55 -7.34
C ILE A 116 10.84 -12.97 -8.43
N PRO A 117 11.89 -13.68 -8.84
CA PRO A 117 12.88 -13.13 -9.76
C PRO A 117 12.30 -12.84 -11.14
N VAL A 118 12.36 -11.59 -11.60
CA VAL A 118 11.83 -11.12 -12.88
C VAL A 118 12.97 -10.56 -13.75
N ALA A 119 13.32 -11.26 -14.82
CA ALA A 119 14.44 -10.92 -15.70
C ALA A 119 14.07 -9.80 -16.69
N GLY A 120 13.97 -8.56 -16.22
CA GLY A 120 13.67 -7.39 -17.06
C GLY A 120 12.46 -7.64 -17.98
N ALA A 121 12.58 -7.27 -19.27
CA ALA A 121 11.50 -7.44 -20.25
C ALA A 121 11.12 -8.92 -20.48
N ASN A 122 12.09 -9.83 -20.43
CA ASN A 122 11.85 -11.27 -20.65
C ASN A 122 11.06 -11.91 -19.51
N GLY A 123 11.14 -11.36 -18.30
CA GLY A 123 10.38 -11.81 -17.14
C GLY A 123 8.98 -11.21 -17.04
N VAL A 124 8.60 -10.28 -17.90
CA VAL A 124 7.23 -9.75 -17.97
C VAL A 124 6.34 -10.75 -18.72
N THR A 125 5.85 -11.74 -17.97
CA THR A 125 5.06 -12.86 -18.49
C THR A 125 3.81 -13.07 -17.63
N TYR A 126 2.79 -13.68 -18.22
CA TYR A 126 1.58 -14.08 -17.49
C TYR A 126 1.86 -15.13 -16.41
N GLU A 127 2.91 -15.91 -16.59
CA GLU A 127 3.38 -16.89 -15.61
C GLU A 127 3.85 -16.20 -14.32
N ASN A 128 4.74 -15.22 -14.44
CA ASN A 128 5.22 -14.44 -13.32
C ASN A 128 4.10 -13.57 -12.71
N ALA A 129 3.21 -13.02 -13.53
CA ALA A 129 2.03 -12.30 -13.03
C ALA A 129 1.11 -13.21 -12.21
N SER A 130 0.90 -14.48 -12.65
CA SER A 130 0.12 -15.47 -11.89
C SER A 130 0.82 -15.91 -10.60
N VAL A 131 2.16 -15.96 -10.58
CA VAL A 131 2.90 -16.20 -9.32
C VAL A 131 2.68 -15.04 -8.35
N LEU A 132 2.83 -13.80 -8.81
CA LEU A 132 2.59 -12.61 -8.00
C LEU A 132 1.16 -12.57 -7.47
N ASP A 133 0.16 -12.88 -8.31
CA ASP A 133 -1.25 -12.91 -7.95
C ASP A 133 -1.52 -13.87 -6.77
N ARG A 134 -1.01 -15.09 -6.84
CA ARG A 134 -1.16 -16.07 -5.76
C ARG A 134 -0.58 -15.61 -4.42
N PHE A 135 0.54 -14.89 -4.45
CA PHE A 135 1.10 -14.34 -3.22
C PHE A 135 0.26 -13.17 -2.70
N LEU A 136 -0.18 -12.26 -3.57
CA LEU A 136 -1.02 -11.13 -3.17
C LEU A 136 -2.36 -11.58 -2.59
N ASP A 137 -2.97 -12.63 -3.13
CA ASP A 137 -4.22 -13.19 -2.61
C ASP A 137 -4.05 -13.90 -1.25
N GLY A 138 -2.84 -14.38 -0.96
CA GLY A 138 -2.55 -15.18 0.24
C GLY A 138 -1.99 -14.39 1.43
N VAL A 139 -1.61 -13.13 1.26
CA VAL A 139 -0.99 -12.32 2.33
C VAL A 139 -2.00 -11.40 3.01
N ALA A 140 -1.84 -11.25 4.32
CA ALA A 140 -2.66 -10.35 5.13
C ALA A 140 -1.94 -9.02 5.34
N GLY A 141 -2.69 -7.90 5.23
CA GLY A 141 -2.22 -6.56 5.54
C GLY A 141 -1.49 -5.88 4.39
N PRO A 142 -0.92 -4.70 4.62
CA PRO A 142 -0.22 -3.93 3.60
C PRO A 142 1.01 -4.67 3.06
N VAL A 143 1.15 -4.65 1.73
CA VAL A 143 2.23 -5.31 0.98
C VAL A 143 3.02 -4.30 0.18
N LEU A 144 4.32 -4.42 0.21
CA LEU A 144 5.20 -3.75 -0.73
C LEU A 144 5.61 -4.73 -1.84
N VAL A 145 5.43 -4.34 -3.09
CA VAL A 145 6.03 -5.01 -4.26
C VAL A 145 7.06 -4.09 -4.87
N HIS A 146 8.32 -4.48 -4.88
CA HIS A 146 9.35 -3.61 -5.43
C HIS A 146 10.30 -4.32 -6.40
N CYS A 147 11.06 -3.51 -7.11
CA CYS A 147 12.21 -3.94 -7.91
C CYS A 147 13.28 -2.84 -7.86
N GLY A 148 14.18 -2.75 -8.81
CA GLY A 148 15.15 -1.65 -8.88
C GLY A 148 14.52 -0.25 -8.99
N SER A 149 13.36 -0.10 -9.64
CA SER A 149 12.75 1.22 -9.94
C SER A 149 11.20 1.25 -9.92
N GLY A 150 10.52 0.16 -9.57
CA GLY A 150 9.06 0.04 -9.63
C GLY A 150 8.52 -0.47 -10.98
N ASN A 151 9.27 -0.32 -12.06
CA ASN A 151 8.82 -0.60 -13.42
C ASN A 151 8.39 -2.07 -13.67
N ARG A 152 9.12 -3.06 -13.13
CA ARG A 152 8.74 -4.49 -13.20
C ARG A 152 7.48 -4.78 -12.37
N ALA A 153 7.33 -4.11 -11.23
CA ALA A 153 6.13 -4.22 -10.40
C ALA A 153 4.89 -3.77 -11.18
N GLY A 154 4.92 -2.57 -11.75
CA GLY A 154 3.83 -2.08 -12.58
C GLY A 154 3.55 -2.96 -13.80
N ALA A 155 4.60 -3.51 -14.44
CA ALA A 155 4.43 -4.40 -15.59
C ALA A 155 3.73 -5.72 -15.22
N LEU A 156 4.11 -6.37 -14.13
CA LEU A 156 3.45 -7.60 -13.69
C LEU A 156 2.03 -7.35 -13.19
N LEU A 157 1.80 -6.24 -12.49
CA LEU A 157 0.47 -5.85 -12.02
C LEU A 157 -0.49 -5.57 -13.18
N ALA A 158 -0.02 -4.94 -14.28
CA ALA A 158 -0.82 -4.82 -15.49
C ALA A 158 -1.26 -6.18 -16.04
N LEU A 159 -0.34 -7.15 -16.14
CA LEU A 159 -0.68 -8.49 -16.61
C LEU A 159 -1.58 -9.25 -15.63
N ARG A 160 -1.42 -9.02 -14.33
CA ARG A 160 -2.30 -9.54 -13.28
C ARG A 160 -3.74 -9.05 -13.46
N GLU A 161 -3.93 -7.76 -13.67
CA GLU A 161 -5.27 -7.19 -13.93
C GLU A 161 -5.92 -7.85 -15.17
N LYS A 162 -5.12 -8.10 -16.22
CA LYS A 162 -5.61 -8.83 -17.39
C LYS A 162 -6.02 -10.27 -17.05
N LEU A 163 -5.25 -10.99 -16.22
CA LEU A 163 -5.61 -12.33 -15.73
C LEU A 163 -6.95 -12.31 -14.99
N ASN A 164 -7.21 -11.26 -14.21
CA ASN A 164 -8.41 -11.04 -13.43
C ASN A 164 -9.59 -10.49 -14.25
N GLY A 165 -9.47 -10.47 -15.58
CA GLY A 165 -10.55 -10.15 -16.51
C GLY A 165 -10.64 -8.69 -16.92
N ALA A 166 -9.70 -7.83 -16.55
CA ALA A 166 -9.70 -6.44 -16.99
C ALA A 166 -9.51 -6.34 -18.52
N LYS A 167 -10.08 -5.27 -19.12
CA LYS A 167 -9.78 -4.91 -20.50
C LYS A 167 -8.33 -4.43 -20.62
N ASN A 168 -7.74 -4.55 -21.81
CA ASN A 168 -6.34 -4.19 -22.04
C ASN A 168 -6.00 -2.76 -21.62
N GLU A 169 -6.89 -1.81 -21.91
CA GLU A 169 -6.71 -0.40 -21.55
C GLU A 169 -6.70 -0.20 -20.03
N ALA A 170 -7.64 -0.81 -19.32
CA ALA A 170 -7.74 -0.71 -17.86
C ALA A 170 -6.54 -1.41 -17.17
N ALA A 171 -6.13 -2.57 -17.69
CA ALA A 171 -4.95 -3.28 -17.20
C ALA A 171 -3.66 -2.46 -17.38
N LEU A 172 -3.52 -1.80 -18.53
CA LEU A 172 -2.37 -0.95 -18.82
C LEU A 172 -2.37 0.31 -17.93
N GLU A 173 -3.53 0.94 -17.72
CA GLU A 173 -3.69 2.09 -16.84
C GLU A 173 -3.31 1.73 -15.40
N PHE A 174 -3.82 0.63 -14.87
CA PHE A 174 -3.43 0.14 -13.54
C PHE A 174 -1.92 -0.09 -13.42
N GLY A 175 -1.29 -0.65 -14.47
CA GLY A 175 0.16 -0.81 -14.50
C GLY A 175 0.92 0.51 -14.41
N ARG A 176 0.43 1.57 -15.08
CA ARG A 176 1.00 2.92 -14.99
C ARG A 176 0.86 3.50 -13.58
N ASP A 177 -0.30 3.36 -12.99
CA ASP A 177 -0.57 3.76 -11.61
C ASP A 177 0.28 2.96 -10.60
N ALA A 178 0.75 1.79 -11.00
CA ALA A 178 1.66 0.94 -10.24
C ALA A 178 3.15 1.12 -10.63
N GLY A 179 3.51 2.17 -11.37
CA GLY A 179 4.90 2.50 -11.69
C GLY A 179 5.46 1.91 -12.99
N LEU A 180 4.61 1.40 -13.88
CA LEU A 180 5.01 0.99 -15.23
C LEU A 180 5.50 2.20 -16.03
N THR A 181 6.69 2.09 -16.62
CA THR A 181 7.32 3.13 -17.44
C THR A 181 7.99 2.51 -18.68
N GLY A 182 9.29 2.25 -18.63
CA GLY A 182 10.07 1.74 -19.78
C GLY A 182 9.67 0.35 -20.29
N LEU A 183 8.89 -0.43 -19.55
CA LEU A 183 8.39 -1.75 -19.98
C LEU A 183 6.98 -1.69 -20.60
N GLU A 184 6.42 -0.50 -20.81
CA GLU A 184 5.06 -0.35 -21.34
C GLU A 184 4.87 -1.02 -22.70
N SER A 185 5.80 -0.90 -23.63
CA SER A 185 5.72 -1.54 -24.94
C SER A 185 5.68 -3.08 -24.85
N VAL A 186 6.40 -3.65 -23.88
CA VAL A 186 6.39 -5.09 -23.61
C VAL A 186 5.00 -5.49 -23.07
N VAL A 187 4.47 -4.77 -22.12
CA VAL A 187 3.13 -5.01 -21.54
C VAL A 187 2.05 -4.93 -22.64
N ILE A 188 2.06 -3.89 -23.48
CA ILE A 188 1.12 -3.75 -24.60
C ILE A 188 1.18 -4.98 -25.52
N THR A 189 2.38 -5.47 -25.83
CA THR A 189 2.54 -6.67 -26.66
C THR A 189 1.91 -7.88 -25.97
N ARG A 190 2.20 -8.13 -24.70
CA ARG A 190 1.64 -9.24 -23.93
C ARG A 190 0.11 -9.17 -23.81
N LEU A 191 -0.44 -7.96 -23.59
CA LEU A 191 -1.89 -7.77 -23.48
C LEU A 191 -2.63 -8.09 -24.78
N ARG A 192 -1.97 -7.97 -25.94
CA ARG A 192 -2.55 -8.32 -27.26
C ARG A 192 -2.48 -9.80 -27.57
N GLU A 193 -1.57 -10.55 -26.94
CA GLU A 193 -1.40 -12.00 -27.15
C GLU A 193 -2.50 -12.82 -26.44
N ARG A 194 -3.36 -12.16 -25.61
CA ARG A 194 -4.43 -12.78 -24.82
C ARG A 194 -5.71 -11.95 -24.90
#